data_4ff857eeaf3df68fcc891fb71545e91e
#
_entry.id   4ff857eeaf3df68fcc891fb71545e91e
#
_cell.length_a   1.000
_cell.length_b   1.000
_cell.length_c   1.000
_cell.angle_alpha   90.00
_cell.angle_beta   90.00
_cell.angle_gamma   90.00
#
_symmetry.space_group_name_H-M   'P 1'
#
loop_
_entity.id
_entity.type
_entity.pdbx_description
1 polymer ?
#
loop_
_entity_poly.entity_id
_entity_poly.type
_entity_poly.pdbx_seq_one_letter_code
_entity_poly.pdbx_strand_id
1 'polypeptide(L)'
;MISRYSNWTLPGVILFLGPLLKTGFITGLMTGLITAPVKAEDGWQFEITPVIWNASVDLNFSDENSGGDIPISPDYNFFTLENLDSYLSLKAEANHGRYGLLVDSLKARYEDETTDSPVYFSTATELGFIELSARYQLVESDRLDLIAGARQAFLDIDTTLRILQRPGRVETRSYDWVDPILGLRYLHSFNPKWTARIRGDFGIFDTGSDKTQQLSTDILYQMNTRISFLIGYRYLYIKFTEDDLLYDTTLYGLQLGLGIHF
;
A
#
# COMPACT_ATOMS: atom_id res chain seq x y z
N MET A 1 7.40 -4.05 41.21
CA MET A 1 6.63 -2.79 41.14
C MET A 1 5.76 -2.92 39.89
N ILE A 2 4.47 -3.14 40.06
CA ILE A 2 3.57 -3.58 39.00
C ILE A 2 3.00 -2.32 38.32
N SER A 3 3.37 -2.07 37.08
CA SER A 3 2.76 -1.04 36.23
C SER A 3 1.58 -1.63 35.48
N ARG A 4 0.41 -1.08 35.70
CA ARG A 4 -0.86 -1.43 35.07
C ARG A 4 -0.92 -0.75 33.70
N TYR A 5 -0.94 -1.51 32.63
CA TYR A 5 -1.37 -1.02 31.32
C TYR A 5 -2.91 -0.99 31.29
N SER A 6 -3.45 0.19 31.05
CA SER A 6 -4.88 0.41 30.86
C SER A 6 -5.24 0.11 29.41
N ASN A 7 -6.02 -0.95 29.22
CA ASN A 7 -6.69 -1.26 27.95
C ASN A 7 -7.70 -0.18 27.59
N TRP A 8 -7.40 0.62 26.58
CA TRP A 8 -8.39 1.45 25.90
C TRP A 8 -8.91 0.68 24.69
N THR A 9 -9.96 -0.10 24.89
CA THR A 9 -10.74 -0.68 23.79
C THR A 9 -11.72 0.38 23.30
N LEU A 10 -11.48 0.94 22.11
CA LEU A 10 -12.48 1.65 21.34
C LEU A 10 -13.43 0.62 20.72
N PRO A 11 -14.74 0.73 20.94
CA PRO A 11 -15.66 -0.28 20.45
C PRO A 11 -16.01 -0.04 18.97
N GLY A 12 -15.76 -1.02 18.14
CA GLY A 12 -16.78 -1.41 17.17
C GLY A 12 -16.62 -1.03 15.71
N VAL A 13 -15.53 -0.44 15.20
CA VAL A 13 -15.44 -0.09 13.75
C VAL A 13 -14.28 -0.77 13.01
N ILE A 14 -13.24 -1.22 13.67
CA ILE A 14 -12.00 -1.72 13.02
C ILE A 14 -12.06 -3.24 12.71
N LEU A 15 -12.99 -3.99 13.29
CA LEU A 15 -13.00 -5.46 13.21
C LEU A 15 -13.56 -6.07 11.91
N PHE A 16 -13.97 -5.27 10.91
CA PHE A 16 -14.62 -5.80 9.70
C PHE A 16 -13.76 -5.86 8.44
N LEU A 17 -12.55 -5.32 8.43
CA LEU A 17 -11.71 -5.30 7.21
C LEU A 17 -10.68 -6.45 7.14
N GLY A 18 -10.27 -7.03 8.24
CA GLY A 18 -9.24 -8.07 8.28
C GLY A 18 -9.60 -9.40 7.59
N PRO A 19 -10.84 -9.94 7.69
CA PRO A 19 -11.20 -11.21 7.04
C PRO A 19 -11.58 -11.10 5.56
N LEU A 20 -11.81 -9.89 5.03
CA LEU A 20 -12.28 -9.67 3.66
C LEU A 20 -11.20 -9.80 2.59
N LEU A 21 -9.94 -9.84 2.98
CA LEU A 21 -8.79 -9.92 2.07
C LEU A 21 -8.32 -11.35 1.74
N LYS A 22 -8.96 -12.39 2.30
CA LYS A 22 -8.67 -13.78 1.89
C LYS A 22 -9.32 -14.09 0.53
N THR A 23 -8.51 -13.94 -0.48
CA THR A 23 -8.43 -14.60 -1.81
C THR A 23 -9.68 -14.96 -2.63
N GLY A 24 -10.91 -14.72 -2.22
CA GLY A 24 -12.10 -15.06 -3.03
C GLY A 24 -12.98 -13.86 -3.39
N PHE A 25 -12.85 -12.77 -2.65
CA PHE A 25 -13.79 -11.65 -2.74
C PHE A 25 -13.41 -10.61 -3.80
N ILE A 26 -12.11 -10.49 -4.11
CA ILE A 26 -11.60 -9.47 -5.04
C ILE A 26 -11.97 -9.78 -6.50
N THR A 27 -11.95 -11.05 -6.89
CA THR A 27 -12.34 -11.46 -8.25
C THR A 27 -13.84 -11.22 -8.52
N GLY A 28 -14.68 -11.42 -7.50
CA GLY A 28 -16.11 -11.14 -7.60
C GLY A 28 -16.44 -9.63 -7.60
N LEU A 29 -15.69 -8.84 -6.87
CA LEU A 29 -15.88 -7.38 -6.80
C LEU A 29 -15.48 -6.69 -8.11
N MET A 30 -14.38 -7.12 -8.72
CA MET A 30 -13.92 -6.61 -10.02
C MET A 30 -14.93 -6.89 -11.14
N THR A 31 -15.53 -8.09 -11.16
CA THR A 31 -16.51 -8.43 -12.20
C THR A 31 -17.84 -7.68 -12.00
N GLY A 32 -18.23 -7.39 -10.75
CA GLY A 32 -19.45 -6.65 -10.43
C GLY A 32 -19.34 -5.14 -10.67
N LEU A 33 -18.17 -4.55 -10.46
CA LEU A 33 -17.94 -3.11 -10.64
C LEU A 33 -17.87 -2.69 -12.12
N ILE A 34 -17.44 -3.59 -13.01
CA ILE A 34 -17.37 -3.30 -14.45
C ILE A 34 -18.76 -3.30 -15.11
N THR A 35 -19.75 -3.98 -14.50
CA THR A 35 -21.07 -4.16 -15.11
C THR A 35 -22.16 -3.26 -14.54
N ALA A 36 -21.96 -2.62 -13.39
CA ALA A 36 -22.94 -1.70 -12.84
C ALA A 36 -22.75 -0.30 -13.43
N PRO A 37 -23.74 0.27 -14.17
CA PRO A 37 -23.75 1.68 -14.45
C PRO A 37 -24.02 2.40 -13.12
N VAL A 38 -22.97 2.86 -12.44
CA VAL A 38 -23.13 3.80 -11.33
C VAL A 38 -23.53 5.12 -11.97
N LYS A 39 -24.84 5.36 -12.03
CA LYS A 39 -25.37 6.64 -12.44
C LYS A 39 -25.12 7.58 -11.28
N ALA A 40 -24.21 8.53 -11.46
CA ALA A 40 -24.00 9.62 -10.51
C ALA A 40 -25.29 10.46 -10.46
N GLU A 41 -26.19 10.12 -9.56
CA GLU A 41 -27.25 11.01 -9.13
C GLU A 41 -26.63 12.01 -8.15
N ASP A 42 -26.98 13.27 -8.27
CA ASP A 42 -26.57 14.37 -7.38
C ASP A 42 -25.10 14.87 -7.46
N GLY A 43 -24.47 14.82 -8.62
CA GLY A 43 -23.18 15.50 -8.84
C GLY A 43 -21.94 14.77 -8.28
N TRP A 44 -22.05 13.51 -7.86
CA TRP A 44 -20.92 12.67 -7.54
C TRP A 44 -20.19 12.21 -8.80
N GLN A 45 -18.88 12.16 -8.73
CA GLN A 45 -18.00 11.64 -9.77
C GLN A 45 -17.15 10.51 -9.15
N PHE A 46 -17.11 9.38 -9.82
CA PHE A 46 -16.34 8.22 -9.35
C PHE A 46 -15.25 7.86 -10.36
N GLU A 47 -14.11 7.49 -9.85
CA GLU A 47 -12.99 6.95 -10.63
C GLU A 47 -12.45 5.70 -9.94
N ILE A 48 -12.15 4.67 -10.73
CA ILE A 48 -11.43 3.47 -10.28
C ILE A 48 -10.25 3.31 -11.22
N THR A 49 -9.05 3.18 -10.64
CA THR A 49 -7.80 3.10 -11.39
C THR A 49 -6.98 1.92 -10.90
N PRO A 50 -7.06 0.73 -11.56
CA PRO A 50 -6.05 -0.29 -11.40
C PRO A 50 -4.68 0.28 -11.80
N VAL A 51 -3.66 -0.04 -10.99
CA VAL A 51 -2.31 0.51 -11.14
C VAL A 51 -1.30 -0.63 -11.14
N ILE A 52 -0.34 -0.56 -12.03
CA ILE A 52 0.90 -1.34 -11.96
C ILE A 52 1.98 -0.38 -11.45
N TRP A 53 2.54 -0.67 -10.29
CA TRP A 53 3.66 0.05 -9.74
C TRP A 53 4.90 -0.84 -9.75
N ASN A 54 5.82 -0.57 -10.65
CA ASN A 54 7.13 -1.22 -10.71
C ASN A 54 8.02 -0.60 -9.63
N ALA A 55 7.81 -1.03 -8.38
CA ALA A 55 8.54 -0.54 -7.24
C ALA A 55 9.85 -1.31 -7.07
N SER A 56 10.96 -0.57 -6.95
CA SER A 56 12.16 -1.07 -6.30
C SER A 56 11.96 -1.00 -4.80
N VAL A 57 12.42 -2.00 -4.08
CA VAL A 57 12.32 -2.11 -2.62
C VAL A 57 13.72 -2.01 -2.05
N ASP A 58 13.96 -1.00 -1.23
CA ASP A 58 15.15 -0.89 -0.40
C ASP A 58 14.71 -1.15 1.04
N LEU A 59 15.22 -2.24 1.60
CA LEU A 59 14.74 -2.78 2.87
C LEU A 59 15.91 -3.09 3.79
N ASN A 60 15.90 -2.49 4.98
CA ASN A 60 16.83 -2.78 6.05
C ASN A 60 16.07 -3.40 7.23
N PHE A 61 16.46 -4.63 7.59
CA PHE A 61 16.02 -5.27 8.82
C PHE A 61 17.18 -5.32 9.82
N SER A 62 16.94 -5.02 11.08
CA SER A 62 17.83 -5.37 12.17
C SER A 62 17.03 -5.96 13.32
N ASP A 63 17.58 -7.02 13.92
CA ASP A 63 17.09 -7.65 15.14
C ASP A 63 18.15 -7.44 16.21
N GLU A 64 17.87 -6.57 17.19
CA GLU A 64 18.83 -6.18 18.22
C GLU A 64 19.23 -7.35 19.17
N ASN A 65 18.39 -8.40 19.25
CA ASN A 65 18.64 -9.55 20.14
C ASN A 65 19.45 -10.68 19.49
N SER A 66 19.68 -10.69 18.20
CA SER A 66 20.44 -11.76 17.54
C SER A 66 21.96 -11.65 17.67
N GLY A 67 22.46 -10.67 18.46
CA GLY A 67 23.89 -10.57 18.82
C GLY A 67 24.85 -10.31 17.67
N GLY A 68 24.35 -9.90 16.55
CA GLY A 68 25.06 -9.51 15.34
C GLY A 68 24.05 -9.03 14.34
N ASP A 69 24.32 -7.91 13.71
CA ASP A 69 23.64 -7.52 12.49
C ASP A 69 23.58 -8.77 11.58
N ILE A 70 22.45 -9.46 11.56
CA ILE A 70 22.12 -10.23 10.38
C ILE A 70 21.64 -9.13 9.42
N PRO A 71 22.46 -8.64 8.49
CA PRO A 71 21.92 -7.92 7.37
C PRO A 71 21.15 -8.99 6.58
N ILE A 72 19.89 -9.21 6.96
CA ILE A 72 18.93 -9.68 6.00
C ILE A 72 18.67 -8.43 5.14
N SER A 73 19.70 -7.96 4.46
CA SER A 73 19.50 -7.34 3.18
C SER A 73 19.01 -8.48 2.33
N PRO A 74 17.70 -8.58 2.04
CA PRO A 74 17.28 -9.49 0.98
C PRO A 74 18.16 -9.04 -0.18
N ASP A 75 18.90 -10.02 -0.73
CA ASP A 75 19.70 -9.76 -1.91
C ASP A 75 18.84 -8.89 -2.82
N TYR A 76 19.38 -7.82 -3.39
CA TYR A 76 18.60 -6.87 -4.23
C TYR A 76 17.71 -7.56 -5.27
N ASN A 77 17.91 -8.84 -5.47
CA ASN A 77 17.19 -9.71 -6.36
C ASN A 77 15.91 -10.35 -5.76
N PHE A 78 15.63 -10.23 -4.45
CA PHE A 78 14.43 -10.85 -3.88
C PHE A 78 13.14 -10.17 -4.36
N PHE A 79 13.11 -8.84 -4.39
CA PHE A 79 11.95 -8.06 -4.83
C PHE A 79 11.98 -7.76 -6.33
N THR A 80 12.18 -8.78 -7.15
CA THR A 80 12.18 -8.70 -8.61
C THR A 80 10.87 -9.22 -9.19
N LEU A 81 10.63 -8.95 -10.47
CA LEU A 81 9.48 -9.52 -11.17
C LEU A 81 9.53 -11.05 -11.27
N GLU A 82 10.73 -11.65 -11.19
CA GLU A 82 10.91 -13.11 -11.23
C GLU A 82 10.35 -13.79 -9.98
N ASN A 83 10.50 -13.15 -8.83
CA ASN A 83 10.03 -13.67 -7.53
C ASN A 83 8.62 -13.17 -7.19
N LEU A 84 8.00 -12.33 -8.02
CA LEU A 84 6.67 -11.80 -7.80
C LEU A 84 5.62 -12.88 -8.10
N ASP A 85 5.02 -13.45 -7.05
CA ASP A 85 3.93 -14.43 -7.13
C ASP A 85 2.59 -13.76 -7.44
N SER A 86 2.25 -12.73 -6.69
CA SER A 86 0.98 -12.03 -6.88
C SER A 86 1.09 -10.53 -6.61
N TYR A 87 0.27 -9.76 -7.33
CA TYR A 87 0.26 -8.32 -7.25
C TYR A 87 -1.16 -7.77 -7.46
N LEU A 88 -1.55 -6.84 -6.59
CA LEU A 88 -2.78 -6.06 -6.75
C LEU A 88 -2.54 -4.62 -6.27
N SER A 89 -2.83 -3.65 -7.13
CA SER A 89 -2.87 -2.24 -6.71
C SER A 89 -4.05 -1.55 -7.36
N LEU A 90 -4.80 -0.82 -6.54
CA LEU A 90 -6.03 -0.15 -6.92
C LEU A 90 -6.10 1.21 -6.26
N LYS A 91 -6.45 2.23 -7.05
CA LYS A 91 -6.87 3.53 -6.55
C LYS A 91 -8.35 3.73 -6.87
N ALA A 92 -9.09 4.33 -5.94
CA ALA A 92 -10.47 4.75 -6.18
C ALA A 92 -10.67 6.16 -5.63
N GLU A 93 -11.48 6.93 -6.31
CA GLU A 93 -11.80 8.31 -5.93
C GLU A 93 -13.29 8.57 -6.11
N ALA A 94 -13.91 9.18 -5.10
CA ALA A 94 -15.29 9.67 -5.14
C ALA A 94 -15.27 11.16 -4.83
N ASN A 95 -15.79 11.99 -5.73
CA ASN A 95 -15.75 13.44 -5.64
C ASN A 95 -17.15 14.04 -5.66
N HIS A 96 -17.39 15.01 -4.77
CA HIS A 96 -18.61 15.81 -4.75
C HIS A 96 -18.27 17.26 -4.38
N GLY A 97 -18.29 18.15 -5.35
CA GLY A 97 -17.90 19.55 -5.16
C GLY A 97 -16.48 19.68 -4.58
N ARG A 98 -16.36 20.33 -3.42
CA ARG A 98 -15.08 20.55 -2.74
C ARG A 98 -14.59 19.35 -1.91
N TYR A 99 -15.41 18.31 -1.70
CA TYR A 99 -15.11 17.16 -0.88
C TYR A 99 -14.86 15.93 -1.74
N GLY A 100 -14.14 14.96 -1.22
CA GLY A 100 -13.98 13.66 -1.84
C GLY A 100 -13.40 12.63 -0.88
N LEU A 101 -13.47 11.37 -1.31
CA LEU A 101 -12.88 10.23 -0.63
C LEU A 101 -11.88 9.59 -1.59
N LEU A 102 -10.77 9.15 -1.04
CA LEU A 102 -9.69 8.49 -1.75
C LEU A 102 -9.44 7.14 -1.10
N VAL A 103 -9.34 6.11 -1.92
CA VAL A 103 -8.83 4.79 -1.52
C VAL A 103 -7.58 4.53 -2.34
N ASP A 104 -6.52 4.06 -1.70
CA ASP A 104 -5.31 3.59 -2.36
C ASP A 104 -4.89 2.26 -1.72
N SER A 105 -4.58 1.26 -2.51
CA SER A 105 -4.19 -0.04 -2.01
C SER A 105 -3.08 -0.66 -2.84
N LEU A 106 -2.22 -1.38 -2.15
CA LEU A 106 -1.16 -2.21 -2.70
C LEU A 106 -1.09 -3.50 -1.91
N LYS A 107 -0.99 -4.62 -2.61
CA LYS A 107 -0.63 -5.91 -2.06
C LYS A 107 0.32 -6.59 -3.05
N ALA A 108 1.47 -7.01 -2.58
CA ALA A 108 2.46 -7.75 -3.35
C ALA A 108 2.97 -8.93 -2.53
N ARG A 109 3.09 -10.10 -3.17
CA ARG A 109 3.66 -11.30 -2.58
C ARG A 109 4.85 -11.73 -3.42
N TYR A 110 5.95 -11.94 -2.77
CA TYR A 110 7.20 -12.42 -3.35
C TYR A 110 7.55 -13.77 -2.74
N GLU A 111 8.01 -14.70 -3.57
CA GLU A 111 8.45 -16.03 -3.16
C GLU A 111 9.81 -16.32 -3.76
N ASP A 112 10.70 -16.90 -2.96
CA ASP A 112 11.98 -17.40 -3.41
C ASP A 112 12.26 -18.76 -2.78
N GLU A 113 12.76 -19.69 -3.58
CA GLU A 113 13.07 -21.06 -3.16
C GLU A 113 14.49 -21.44 -3.57
N THR A 114 15.27 -21.88 -2.60
CA THR A 114 16.61 -22.43 -2.84
C THR A 114 16.61 -23.91 -2.50
N THR A 115 16.90 -24.75 -3.50
CA THR A 115 16.96 -26.20 -3.36
C THR A 115 18.39 -26.68 -3.57
N ASP A 116 19.26 -26.49 -2.59
CA ASP A 116 20.60 -27.10 -2.56
C ASP A 116 20.58 -28.30 -1.64
N SER A 117 20.54 -29.50 -2.26
CA SER A 117 20.59 -30.76 -1.46
C SER A 117 21.84 -30.78 -0.56
N PRO A 118 21.69 -30.99 0.77
CA PRO A 118 20.55 -31.57 1.51
C PRO A 118 19.60 -30.55 2.18
N VAL A 119 19.64 -29.27 1.84
CA VAL A 119 18.87 -28.20 2.48
C VAL A 119 17.89 -27.61 1.50
N TYR A 120 16.63 -27.49 1.92
CA TYR A 120 15.59 -26.72 1.25
C TYR A 120 15.27 -25.50 2.10
N PHE A 121 15.34 -24.34 1.50
CA PHE A 121 14.98 -23.06 2.12
C PHE A 121 14.00 -22.33 1.20
N SER A 122 12.89 -21.86 1.75
CA SER A 122 11.90 -21.06 1.03
C SER A 122 11.48 -19.89 1.90
N THR A 123 11.39 -18.72 1.30
CA THR A 123 10.88 -17.52 1.93
C THR A 123 9.78 -16.93 1.06
N ALA A 124 8.62 -16.66 1.68
CA ALA A 124 7.54 -15.91 1.07
C ALA A 124 7.31 -14.65 1.89
N THR A 125 7.26 -13.51 1.23
CA THR A 125 7.01 -12.20 1.85
C THR A 125 5.81 -11.55 1.19
N GLU A 126 4.78 -11.26 1.97
CA GLU A 126 3.62 -10.50 1.56
C GLU A 126 3.67 -9.13 2.22
N LEU A 127 3.61 -8.07 1.43
CA LEU A 127 3.64 -6.71 1.93
C LEU A 127 2.60 -5.84 1.21
N GLY A 128 2.12 -4.83 1.90
CA GLY A 128 1.19 -3.90 1.29
C GLY A 128 0.59 -2.90 2.27
N PHE A 129 -0.38 -2.16 1.75
CA PHE A 129 -1.16 -1.21 2.54
C PHE A 129 -2.54 -1.00 1.93
N ILE A 130 -3.45 -0.52 2.77
CA ILE A 130 -4.74 0.06 2.39
C ILE A 130 -4.81 1.43 3.04
N GLU A 131 -5.12 2.44 2.23
CA GLU A 131 -5.32 3.81 2.66
C GLU A 131 -6.75 4.24 2.39
N LEU A 132 -7.37 4.90 3.37
CA LEU A 132 -8.63 5.62 3.22
C LEU A 132 -8.42 7.06 3.67
N SER A 133 -8.68 8.00 2.77
CA SER A 133 -8.46 9.43 3.02
C SER A 133 -9.66 10.26 2.55
N ALA A 134 -9.97 11.30 3.31
CA ALA A 134 -10.83 12.38 2.87
C ALA A 134 -9.97 13.46 2.18
N ARG A 135 -10.52 14.13 1.17
CA ARG A 135 -9.93 15.32 0.57
C ARG A 135 -10.85 16.51 0.69
N TYR A 136 -10.25 17.70 0.84
CA TYR A 136 -10.94 18.97 0.80
C TYR A 136 -10.21 19.94 -0.11
N GLN A 137 -10.90 20.47 -1.13
CA GLN A 137 -10.33 21.44 -2.06
C GLN A 137 -10.21 22.81 -1.43
N LEU A 138 -8.97 23.28 -1.25
CA LEU A 138 -8.62 24.56 -0.63
C LEU A 138 -8.80 25.74 -1.62
N VAL A 139 -8.37 25.53 -2.87
CA VAL A 139 -8.34 26.57 -3.91
C VAL A 139 -9.07 26.06 -5.16
N GLU A 140 -9.94 26.90 -5.72
CA GLU A 140 -10.77 26.53 -6.88
C GLU A 140 -10.02 26.69 -8.21
N SER A 141 -9.22 27.75 -8.36
CA SER A 141 -8.54 28.08 -9.63
C SER A 141 -7.47 27.07 -10.01
N ASP A 142 -6.65 26.71 -9.04
CA ASP A 142 -5.67 25.65 -9.13
C ASP A 142 -6.03 24.62 -8.07
N ARG A 143 -6.40 23.42 -8.49
CA ARG A 143 -6.93 22.41 -7.59
C ARG A 143 -5.87 21.98 -6.59
N LEU A 144 -5.86 22.64 -5.43
CA LEU A 144 -5.06 22.28 -4.27
C LEU A 144 -5.97 21.64 -3.24
N ASP A 145 -5.73 20.37 -2.94
CA ASP A 145 -6.49 19.59 -1.99
C ASP A 145 -5.69 19.35 -0.70
N LEU A 146 -6.33 19.51 0.44
CA LEU A 146 -5.89 18.95 1.72
C LEU A 146 -6.35 17.49 1.79
N ILE A 147 -5.48 16.60 2.23
CA ILE A 147 -5.77 15.17 2.41
C ILE A 147 -5.57 14.83 3.88
N ALA A 148 -6.52 14.11 4.46
CA ALA A 148 -6.42 13.56 5.81
C ALA A 148 -7.07 12.17 5.84
N GLY A 149 -6.42 11.19 6.47
CA GLY A 149 -6.90 9.82 6.47
C GLY A 149 -6.06 8.89 7.32
N ALA A 150 -6.14 7.60 7.02
CA ALA A 150 -5.36 6.57 7.66
C ALA A 150 -4.85 5.57 6.61
N ARG A 151 -3.62 5.09 6.82
CA ARG A 151 -2.97 4.04 6.05
C ARG A 151 -2.71 2.87 6.97
N GLN A 152 -3.35 1.73 6.72
CA GLN A 152 -3.00 0.47 7.33
C GLN A 152 -1.96 -0.22 6.47
N ALA A 153 -0.79 -0.49 7.01
CA ALA A 153 0.25 -1.27 6.36
C ALA A 153 0.33 -2.65 7.00
N PHE A 154 0.82 -3.63 6.25
CA PHE A 154 0.99 -5.01 6.69
C PHE A 154 2.23 -5.64 6.07
N LEU A 155 2.85 -6.56 6.82
CA LEU A 155 4.00 -7.34 6.41
C LEU A 155 3.88 -8.75 6.99
N ASP A 156 3.77 -9.75 6.12
CA ASP A 156 3.77 -11.16 6.49
C ASP A 156 5.02 -11.82 5.91
N ILE A 157 5.75 -12.58 6.75
CA ILE A 157 6.96 -13.30 6.35
C ILE A 157 6.80 -14.76 6.74
N ASP A 158 6.83 -15.65 5.77
CA ASP A 158 6.82 -17.09 5.94
C ASP A 158 8.19 -17.66 5.56
N THR A 159 8.87 -18.28 6.49
CA THR A 159 10.16 -18.94 6.24
C THR A 159 10.06 -20.43 6.49
N THR A 160 10.45 -21.24 5.52
CA THR A 160 10.48 -22.69 5.63
C THR A 160 11.91 -23.21 5.47
N LEU A 161 12.40 -23.91 6.48
CA LEU A 161 13.69 -24.60 6.46
C LEU A 161 13.45 -26.12 6.59
N ARG A 162 13.90 -26.90 5.61
CA ARG A 162 13.88 -28.37 5.65
C ARG A 162 15.29 -28.91 5.43
N ILE A 163 15.73 -29.78 6.31
CA ILE A 163 16.99 -30.52 6.18
C ILE A 163 16.64 -31.98 6.00
N LEU A 164 17.22 -32.65 5.00
CA LEU A 164 16.97 -34.07 4.73
C LEU A 164 16.94 -34.89 6.04
N GLN A 165 15.87 -35.68 6.23
CA GLN A 165 15.63 -36.56 7.40
C GLN A 165 15.24 -35.83 8.72
N ARG A 166 14.99 -34.53 8.72
CA ARG A 166 14.44 -33.81 9.89
C ARG A 166 13.09 -33.18 9.56
N PRO A 167 12.19 -33.08 10.56
CA PRO A 167 10.97 -32.28 10.36
C PRO A 167 11.34 -30.87 9.98
N GLY A 168 10.67 -30.33 8.94
CA GLY A 168 10.85 -28.95 8.54
C GLY A 168 10.44 -27.97 9.65
N ARG A 169 11.14 -26.86 9.77
CA ARG A 169 10.75 -25.75 10.63
C ARG A 169 10.05 -24.70 9.75
N VAL A 170 8.86 -24.33 10.12
CA VAL A 170 8.13 -23.21 9.52
C VAL A 170 8.04 -22.11 10.58
N GLU A 171 8.41 -20.91 10.22
CA GLU A 171 8.29 -19.73 11.05
C GLU A 171 7.50 -18.69 10.27
N THR A 172 6.39 -18.23 10.86
CA THR A 172 5.52 -17.17 10.29
C THR A 172 5.56 -15.97 11.23
N ARG A 173 5.82 -14.80 10.67
CA ARG A 173 5.75 -13.52 11.38
C ARG A 173 4.80 -12.61 10.63
N SER A 174 3.92 -11.94 11.36
CA SER A 174 2.90 -11.04 10.82
C SER A 174 2.89 -9.75 11.61
N TYR A 175 2.97 -8.64 10.92
CA TYR A 175 2.96 -7.30 11.48
C TYR A 175 1.92 -6.46 10.75
N ASP A 176 1.13 -5.70 11.50
CA ASP A 176 0.19 -4.73 10.95
C ASP A 176 0.13 -3.49 11.83
N TRP A 177 0.04 -2.33 11.19
CA TRP A 177 -0.06 -1.05 11.90
C TRP A 177 -0.88 -0.05 11.10
N VAL A 178 -1.35 0.99 11.79
CA VAL A 178 -2.17 2.05 11.19
C VAL A 178 -1.54 3.41 11.46
N ASP A 179 -1.24 4.13 10.38
CA ASP A 179 -0.71 5.48 10.38
C ASP A 179 -1.81 6.49 10.03
N PRO A 180 -2.21 7.39 10.93
CA PRO A 180 -2.94 8.58 10.55
C PRO A 180 -2.06 9.45 9.65
N ILE A 181 -2.60 9.90 8.53
CA ILE A 181 -1.86 10.67 7.52
C ILE A 181 -2.46 12.03 7.26
N LEU A 182 -1.59 12.99 6.96
CA LEU A 182 -1.94 14.33 6.51
C LEU A 182 -1.10 14.70 5.29
N GLY A 183 -1.70 15.33 4.29
CA GLY A 183 -1.01 15.65 3.06
C GLY A 183 -1.67 16.71 2.22
N LEU A 184 -1.00 17.04 1.13
CA LEU A 184 -1.47 17.95 0.10
C LEU A 184 -1.41 17.26 -1.27
N ARG A 185 -2.36 17.62 -2.12
CA ARG A 185 -2.39 17.20 -3.52
C ARG A 185 -2.65 18.42 -4.39
N TYR A 186 -1.80 18.62 -5.37
CA TYR A 186 -1.94 19.67 -6.37
C TYR A 186 -2.19 19.05 -7.75
N LEU A 187 -3.19 19.57 -8.45
CA LEU A 187 -3.52 19.19 -9.84
C LEU A 187 -3.44 20.42 -10.73
N HIS A 188 -2.67 20.33 -11.79
CA HIS A 188 -2.56 21.35 -12.81
C HIS A 188 -2.98 20.80 -14.17
N SER A 189 -4.06 21.35 -14.74
CA SER A 189 -4.54 20.96 -16.07
C SER A 189 -3.92 21.87 -17.13
N PHE A 190 -3.02 21.33 -17.95
CA PHE A 190 -2.42 22.04 -19.08
C PHE A 190 -3.45 22.31 -20.18
N ASN A 191 -4.39 21.40 -20.35
CA ASN A 191 -5.50 21.45 -21.29
C ASN A 191 -6.55 20.39 -20.88
N PRO A 192 -7.71 20.27 -21.58
CA PRO A 192 -8.77 19.32 -21.22
C PRO A 192 -8.36 17.84 -21.20
N LYS A 193 -7.21 17.50 -21.81
CA LYS A 193 -6.73 16.11 -21.90
C LYS A 193 -5.57 15.80 -20.98
N TRP A 194 -4.77 16.80 -20.58
CA TRP A 194 -3.53 16.56 -19.83
C TRP A 194 -3.54 17.28 -18.49
N THR A 195 -3.35 16.52 -17.45
CA THR A 195 -3.27 17.02 -16.07
C THR A 195 -2.02 16.47 -15.40
N ALA A 196 -1.22 17.33 -14.78
CA ALA A 196 -0.20 16.92 -13.83
C ALA A 196 -0.81 16.83 -12.43
N ARG A 197 -0.41 15.83 -11.66
CA ARG A 197 -0.79 15.65 -10.26
C ARG A 197 0.45 15.42 -9.42
N ILE A 198 0.57 16.15 -8.33
CA ILE A 198 1.61 15.96 -7.32
C ILE A 198 0.89 15.73 -6.00
N ARG A 199 1.26 14.71 -5.25
CA ARG A 199 0.75 14.41 -3.92
C ARG A 199 1.91 14.14 -2.99
N GLY A 200 1.90 14.80 -1.82
CA GLY A 200 2.79 14.50 -0.70
C GLY A 200 1.98 14.33 0.57
N ASP A 201 2.27 13.28 1.34
CA ASP A 201 1.68 13.02 2.64
C ASP A 201 2.69 12.43 3.62
N PHE A 202 2.41 12.56 4.90
CA PHE A 202 3.22 12.02 5.98
C PHE A 202 2.34 11.54 7.13
N GLY A 203 2.85 10.57 7.88
CA GLY A 203 2.22 10.12 9.12
C GLY A 203 2.27 11.20 10.18
N ILE A 204 1.16 11.35 10.88
CA ILE A 204 1.03 12.22 12.03
C ILE A 204 0.75 11.34 13.25
N PHE A 205 1.36 11.68 14.38
CA PHE A 205 1.33 10.89 15.61
C PHE A 205 2.09 9.56 15.49
N ASP A 206 2.91 9.25 16.47
CA ASP A 206 3.67 7.99 16.61
C ASP A 206 2.72 6.87 17.13
N THR A 207 1.66 6.55 16.37
CA THR A 207 0.64 5.56 16.77
C THR A 207 0.77 4.25 16.05
N GLY A 208 1.41 4.22 14.90
CA GLY A 208 1.69 3.04 14.08
C GLY A 208 3.18 2.95 13.79
N SER A 209 3.61 3.41 12.62
CA SER A 209 5.03 3.49 12.30
C SER A 209 5.72 4.65 13.00
N ASP A 210 7.04 4.54 13.24
CA ASP A 210 7.87 5.66 13.71
C ASP A 210 7.87 6.80 12.70
N LYS A 211 7.78 6.44 11.41
CA LYS A 211 7.72 7.39 10.31
C LYS A 211 7.12 6.78 9.06
N THR A 212 6.14 7.44 8.46
CA THR A 212 5.69 7.16 7.09
C THR A 212 5.61 8.45 6.29
N GLN A 213 6.04 8.41 5.04
CA GLN A 213 5.93 9.54 4.12
C GLN A 213 5.80 9.04 2.69
N GLN A 214 5.00 9.75 1.90
CA GLN A 214 4.78 9.44 0.50
C GLN A 214 4.93 10.70 -0.35
N LEU A 215 5.52 10.52 -1.52
CA LEU A 215 5.51 11.51 -2.61
C LEU A 215 5.15 10.80 -3.91
N SER A 216 4.18 11.33 -4.66
CA SER A 216 3.88 10.86 -6.01
C SER A 216 3.76 12.04 -6.98
N THR A 217 4.20 11.81 -8.21
CA THR A 217 4.04 12.73 -9.35
C THR A 217 3.47 11.95 -10.51
N ASP A 218 2.34 12.41 -11.04
CA ASP A 218 1.63 11.71 -12.11
C ASP A 218 1.29 12.66 -13.25
N ILE A 219 1.30 12.13 -14.46
CA ILE A 219 0.67 12.73 -15.64
C ILE A 219 -0.54 11.89 -16.00
N LEU A 220 -1.68 12.54 -16.06
CA LEU A 220 -2.97 11.96 -16.42
C LEU A 220 -3.32 12.40 -17.85
N TYR A 221 -3.67 11.42 -18.70
CA TYR A 221 -4.16 11.66 -20.05
C TYR A 221 -5.62 11.21 -20.18
N GLN A 222 -6.55 12.15 -20.35
CA GLN A 222 -7.96 11.88 -20.57
C GLN A 222 -8.19 11.50 -22.04
N MET A 223 -8.40 10.21 -22.31
CA MET A 223 -8.67 9.73 -23.65
C MET A 223 -10.08 10.11 -24.09
N ASN A 224 -11.07 9.91 -23.23
CA ASN A 224 -12.46 10.26 -23.42
C ASN A 224 -13.14 10.50 -22.06
N THR A 225 -14.45 10.71 -22.01
CA THR A 225 -15.18 10.99 -20.77
C THR A 225 -15.17 9.84 -19.75
N ARG A 226 -14.83 8.64 -20.16
CA ARG A 226 -14.86 7.42 -19.32
C ARG A 226 -13.50 6.82 -19.02
N ILE A 227 -12.47 7.13 -19.82
CA ILE A 227 -11.16 6.46 -19.74
C ILE A 227 -10.05 7.49 -19.67
N SER A 228 -9.16 7.31 -18.73
CA SER A 228 -7.90 8.03 -18.61
C SER A 228 -6.72 7.07 -18.42
N PHE A 229 -5.54 7.54 -18.78
CA PHE A 229 -4.28 6.87 -18.52
C PHE A 229 -3.48 7.67 -17.50
N LEU A 230 -2.77 6.95 -16.63
CA LEU A 230 -1.86 7.49 -15.64
C LEU A 230 -0.47 6.95 -15.92
N ILE A 231 0.52 7.83 -15.97
CA ILE A 231 1.93 7.50 -15.85
C ILE A 231 2.54 8.40 -14.78
N GLY A 232 3.31 7.82 -13.87
CA GLY A 232 3.87 8.58 -12.77
C GLY A 232 5.04 7.89 -12.09
N TYR A 233 5.54 8.56 -11.06
CA TYR A 233 6.58 8.06 -10.17
C TYR A 233 6.08 8.20 -8.74
N ARG A 234 6.28 7.16 -7.94
CA ARG A 234 5.88 7.10 -6.55
C ARG A 234 7.07 6.72 -5.69
N TYR A 235 7.17 7.38 -4.55
CA TYR A 235 8.08 7.11 -3.45
C TYR A 235 7.26 6.92 -2.18
N LEU A 236 7.49 5.86 -1.45
CA LEU A 236 6.89 5.56 -0.16
C LEU A 236 7.98 5.09 0.79
N TYR A 237 8.16 5.79 1.89
CA TYR A 237 9.07 5.44 2.98
C TYR A 237 8.28 5.07 4.21
N ILE A 238 8.63 3.97 4.86
CA ILE A 238 8.04 3.51 6.12
C ILE A 238 9.18 3.05 7.02
N LYS A 239 9.19 3.57 8.25
CA LYS A 239 10.02 3.07 9.33
C LYS A 239 9.12 2.64 10.47
N PHE A 240 9.24 1.39 10.90
CA PHE A 240 8.44 0.78 11.94
C PHE A 240 9.34 -0.01 12.87
N THR A 241 9.19 0.19 14.19
CA THR A 241 9.94 -0.51 15.23
C THR A 241 8.93 -1.13 16.20
N GLU A 242 8.98 -2.44 16.37
CA GLU A 242 8.18 -3.17 17.35
C GLU A 242 9.02 -4.24 17.99
N ASP A 243 9.08 -4.25 19.34
CA ASP A 243 9.91 -5.13 20.15
C ASP A 243 11.38 -5.09 19.69
N ASP A 244 11.86 -6.17 19.07
CA ASP A 244 13.24 -6.32 18.58
C ASP A 244 13.35 -6.11 17.06
N LEU A 245 12.22 -5.86 16.35
CA LEU A 245 12.19 -5.68 14.91
C LEU A 245 12.32 -4.20 14.54
N LEU A 246 13.33 -3.87 13.76
CA LEU A 246 13.40 -2.63 13.01
C LEU A 246 13.10 -2.93 11.53
N TYR A 247 12.01 -2.35 11.02
CA TYR A 247 11.62 -2.36 9.62
C TYR A 247 11.81 -0.96 9.04
N ASP A 248 12.79 -0.79 8.17
CA ASP A 248 13.09 0.48 7.48
C ASP A 248 13.06 0.21 5.99
N THR A 249 12.02 0.70 5.33
CA THR A 249 11.72 0.37 3.93
C THR A 249 11.45 1.60 3.09
N THR A 250 12.06 1.61 1.92
CA THR A 250 11.77 2.55 0.84
C THR A 250 11.28 1.81 -0.39
N LEU A 251 10.07 2.14 -0.83
CA LEU A 251 9.48 1.67 -2.08
C LEU A 251 9.46 2.84 -3.07
N TYR A 252 10.05 2.69 -4.25
CA TYR A 252 10.08 3.75 -5.25
C TYR A 252 10.09 3.20 -6.66
N GLY A 253 9.43 3.90 -7.59
CA GLY A 253 9.40 3.46 -8.98
C GLY A 253 8.30 4.06 -9.82
N LEU A 254 8.27 3.63 -11.08
CA LEU A 254 7.27 4.05 -12.04
C LEU A 254 5.92 3.37 -11.78
N GLN A 255 4.85 4.14 -11.94
CA GLN A 255 3.48 3.62 -11.91
C GLN A 255 2.74 3.90 -13.21
N LEU A 256 1.96 2.92 -13.64
CA LEU A 256 1.07 3.00 -14.80
C LEU A 256 -0.34 2.66 -14.37
N GLY A 257 -1.35 3.39 -14.81
CA GLY A 257 -2.73 3.13 -14.44
C GLY A 257 -3.72 3.39 -15.58
N LEU A 258 -4.87 2.75 -15.46
CA LEU A 258 -6.01 2.93 -16.35
C LEU A 258 -7.20 3.40 -15.52
N GLY A 259 -7.55 4.68 -15.61
CA GLY A 259 -8.70 5.26 -14.91
C GLY A 259 -10.00 5.01 -15.66
N ILE A 260 -11.02 4.57 -14.92
CA ILE A 260 -12.39 4.35 -15.39
C ILE A 260 -13.28 5.30 -14.61
N HIS A 261 -13.97 6.20 -15.35
CA HIS A 261 -14.81 7.25 -14.78
C HIS A 261 -16.31 6.94 -14.97
N PHE A 262 -17.10 7.25 -13.93
CA PHE A 262 -18.54 7.00 -13.86
C PHE A 262 -19.33 8.26 -13.53
#